data_e6c26cc9c228b9f43406a139128b10cd
#
_entry.id   e6c26cc9c228b9f43406a139128b10cd
#
_cell.length_a   1.000
_cell.length_b   1.000
_cell.length_c   1.000
_cell.angle_alpha   90.00
_cell.angle_beta   90.00
_cell.angle_gamma   90.00
#
_symmetry.space_group_name_H-M   'P 1'
#
loop_
_entity.id
_entity.type
_entity.pdbx_description
1 polymer ?
#
loop_
_entity_poly.entity_id
_entity_poly.type
_entity_poly.pdbx_seq_one_letter_code
_entity_poly.pdbx_strand_id
1 'polypeptide(L)'
;MAKYVTTAEALALVQSGDYIVTGLGSAEARDFMTNLHTIADRVKGVIVSNCLPMGNYEFMVNPAYKNSFTTESWFYTPALRKAQPNGNVSFIPNHLHLAATKRIFYRTPDVYVGIASMPDKHGYVSLSLSNTYEMKMIKSAKTVILEVNPNAPRTFGDVQLHVDDVDYLVKADYPMPEIADAEPNEKDLAIGKIIAEMINDGDCIQLGIGGIPNAVAASLMGKKNLGVHTEMLTGGMVKLAKAGVITGKCKQTFPGKMVAAFAMGTKELYDFIDDNPAVAILDGGYVNDPYVIAQNDNQVSINTTIEVDITGQCCSESIGSRQFSGTGGQSDTAVGAQKSKNGKSIIALYSTAMVKNPTTGEREETSKIVCQLKSGAAVSLSRNDVDWLVTEYGAVNLRGTGLAERARKIISVAHPNFREQLTREAISLGIIAE
;
A
#
# COMPACT_ATOMS: atom_id res chain seq x y z
N MET A 1 2.11 -24.03 24.82
CA MET A 1 0.89 -23.19 24.95
C MET A 1 1.29 -21.75 25.20
N ALA A 2 0.77 -20.83 24.40
CA ALA A 2 0.95 -19.40 24.61
C ALA A 2 0.53 -18.99 26.03
N LYS A 3 1.27 -18.06 26.60
CA LYS A 3 0.98 -17.51 27.93
C LYS A 3 0.13 -16.24 27.78
N TYR A 4 -1.03 -16.21 28.42
CA TYR A 4 -1.81 -14.96 28.51
C TYR A 4 -1.15 -13.99 29.49
N VAL A 5 -0.93 -12.77 29.01
CA VAL A 5 -0.33 -11.66 29.77
C VAL A 5 -1.14 -10.38 29.56
N THR A 6 -0.96 -9.42 30.47
CA THR A 6 -1.47 -8.05 30.29
C THR A 6 -0.58 -7.25 29.34
N THR A 7 -1.09 -6.15 28.81
CA THR A 7 -0.29 -5.20 27.99
C THR A 7 0.96 -4.73 28.75
N ALA A 8 0.85 -4.44 30.04
CA ALA A 8 1.98 -4.01 30.87
C ALA A 8 3.06 -5.11 31.03
N GLU A 9 2.66 -6.37 31.19
CA GLU A 9 3.58 -7.51 31.23
C GLU A 9 4.23 -7.74 29.87
N ALA A 10 3.50 -7.60 28.76
CA ALA A 10 4.05 -7.67 27.41
C ALA A 10 5.09 -6.56 27.17
N LEU A 11 4.81 -5.33 27.57
CA LEU A 11 5.74 -4.21 27.49
C LEU A 11 6.99 -4.42 28.35
N ALA A 12 6.86 -5.11 29.48
CA ALA A 12 8.00 -5.42 30.36
C ALA A 12 9.02 -6.37 29.73
N LEU A 13 8.65 -7.11 28.68
CA LEU A 13 9.56 -7.99 27.92
C LEU A 13 10.56 -7.22 27.06
N VAL A 14 10.21 -6.00 26.60
CA VAL A 14 11.06 -5.19 25.72
C VAL A 14 12.34 -4.77 26.45
N GLN A 15 13.49 -4.91 25.79
CA GLN A 15 14.79 -4.55 26.30
C GLN A 15 15.40 -3.37 25.51
N SER A 16 16.42 -2.71 26.09
CA SER A 16 17.19 -1.71 25.37
C SER A 16 17.86 -2.32 24.15
N GLY A 17 17.78 -1.62 23.01
CA GLY A 17 18.34 -2.07 21.74
C GLY A 17 17.49 -3.09 20.97
N ASP A 18 16.34 -3.50 21.49
CA ASP A 18 15.45 -4.43 20.78
C ASP A 18 15.00 -3.85 19.44
N TYR A 19 14.81 -4.75 18.51
CA TYR A 19 14.18 -4.52 17.23
C TYR A 19 12.78 -5.13 17.22
N ILE A 20 11.77 -4.26 17.21
CA ILE A 20 10.35 -4.62 17.21
C ILE A 20 9.80 -4.48 15.81
N VAL A 21 9.06 -5.45 15.32
CA VAL A 21 8.26 -5.35 14.08
C VAL A 21 6.80 -5.47 14.44
N THR A 22 5.96 -4.57 13.90
CA THR A 22 4.52 -4.56 14.14
C THR A 22 3.75 -5.01 12.91
N GLY A 23 2.51 -5.45 13.08
CA GLY A 23 1.60 -5.71 11.98
C GLY A 23 1.36 -4.46 11.11
N LEU A 24 0.99 -4.66 9.84
CA LEU A 24 0.74 -3.59 8.87
C LEU A 24 -0.61 -2.92 9.14
N GLY A 25 -0.62 -1.60 9.21
CA GLY A 25 -1.83 -0.78 9.17
C GLY A 25 -2.90 -1.22 10.18
N SER A 26 -4.05 -1.68 9.71
CA SER A 26 -5.13 -2.16 10.58
C SER A 26 -4.81 -3.45 11.36
N ALA A 27 -3.69 -4.13 11.05
CA ALA A 27 -3.21 -5.30 11.79
C ALA A 27 -2.21 -4.97 12.92
N GLU A 28 -2.02 -3.69 13.27
CA GLU A 28 -1.21 -3.27 14.42
C GLU A 28 -1.80 -3.74 15.75
N ALA A 29 -0.94 -4.12 16.69
CA ALA A 29 -1.30 -4.34 18.08
C ALA A 29 -1.49 -3.00 18.78
N ARG A 30 -2.71 -2.50 18.78
CA ARG A 30 -3.04 -1.12 19.15
C ARG A 30 -2.76 -0.81 20.62
N ASP A 31 -3.07 -1.72 21.53
CA ASP A 31 -2.87 -1.47 22.96
C ASP A 31 -1.38 -1.45 23.31
N PHE A 32 -0.59 -2.38 22.73
CA PHE A 32 0.86 -2.39 22.87
C PHE A 32 1.47 -1.09 22.32
N MET A 33 1.13 -0.72 21.10
CA MET A 33 1.66 0.47 20.43
C MET A 33 1.30 1.76 21.16
N THR A 34 0.06 1.88 21.65
CA THR A 34 -0.41 3.04 22.38
C THR A 34 0.35 3.23 23.70
N ASN A 35 0.72 2.15 24.37
CA ASN A 35 1.36 2.20 25.66
C ASN A 35 2.90 2.05 25.61
N LEU A 36 3.50 1.84 24.44
CA LEU A 36 4.95 1.60 24.33
C LEU A 36 5.80 2.74 24.91
N HIS A 37 5.35 3.98 24.80
CA HIS A 37 6.05 5.14 25.37
C HIS A 37 6.19 5.09 26.89
N THR A 38 5.34 4.35 27.60
CA THR A 38 5.36 4.27 29.08
C THR A 38 6.61 3.60 29.65
N ILE A 39 7.34 2.86 28.82
CA ILE A 39 8.61 2.20 29.22
C ILE A 39 9.85 3.02 28.81
N ALA A 40 9.69 4.25 28.34
CA ALA A 40 10.77 5.08 27.80
C ALA A 40 11.92 5.35 28.80
N ASP A 41 11.62 5.39 30.11
CA ASP A 41 12.63 5.60 31.14
C ASP A 41 13.49 4.35 31.37
N ARG A 42 12.95 3.18 31.08
CA ARG A 42 13.58 1.87 31.28
C ARG A 42 14.44 1.42 30.10
N VAL A 43 14.07 1.82 28.87
CA VAL A 43 14.71 1.33 27.63
C VAL A 43 15.33 2.45 26.82
N LYS A 44 16.40 2.12 26.07
CA LYS A 44 17.09 3.02 25.15
C LYS A 44 17.37 2.30 23.82
N GLY A 45 17.30 3.05 22.73
CA GLY A 45 17.69 2.57 21.39
C GLY A 45 16.81 1.46 20.83
N VAL A 46 15.55 1.39 21.25
CA VAL A 46 14.57 0.46 20.68
C VAL A 46 14.19 0.93 19.29
N ILE A 47 14.24 0.03 18.31
CA ILE A 47 13.83 0.30 16.92
C ILE A 47 12.46 -0.35 16.70
N VAL A 48 11.49 0.42 16.23
CA VAL A 48 10.14 -0.06 15.90
C VAL A 48 9.93 0.06 14.39
N SER A 49 9.83 -1.06 13.69
CA SER A 49 9.50 -1.08 12.26
C SER A 49 8.01 -1.31 12.06
N ASN A 50 7.41 -0.49 11.21
CA ASN A 50 5.99 -0.56 10.86
C ASN A 50 5.76 -0.25 9.36
N CYS A 51 4.53 -0.48 8.92
CA CYS A 51 4.07 -0.09 7.59
C CYS A 51 2.66 0.50 7.72
N LEU A 52 2.44 1.71 7.21
CA LEU A 52 1.13 2.39 7.27
C LEU A 52 0.56 2.52 8.70
N PRO A 53 1.31 3.00 9.70
CA PRO A 53 0.79 3.08 11.07
C PRO A 53 -0.48 3.92 11.13
N MET A 54 -1.54 3.35 11.74
CA MET A 54 -2.86 3.99 11.80
C MET A 54 -2.99 4.96 12.97
N GLY A 55 -2.20 4.77 14.02
CA GLY A 55 -2.23 5.61 15.22
C GLY A 55 -1.19 6.73 15.21
N ASN A 56 -1.49 7.80 16.00
CA ASN A 56 -0.51 8.83 16.36
C ASN A 56 0.17 8.43 17.68
N TYR A 57 0.97 7.37 17.64
CA TYR A 57 1.58 6.80 18.85
C TYR A 57 2.63 7.74 19.44
N GLU A 58 2.56 8.00 20.75
CA GLU A 58 3.42 8.95 21.47
C GLU A 58 4.92 8.65 21.27
N PHE A 59 5.34 7.38 21.35
CA PHE A 59 6.76 7.00 21.14
C PHE A 59 7.28 7.42 19.76
N MET A 60 6.40 7.53 18.77
CA MET A 60 6.71 7.84 17.37
C MET A 60 6.67 9.35 17.08
N VAL A 61 5.61 10.03 17.56
CA VAL A 61 5.37 11.44 17.18
C VAL A 61 5.91 12.46 18.17
N ASN A 62 6.11 12.10 19.43
CA ASN A 62 6.58 13.00 20.46
C ASN A 62 8.12 12.96 20.55
N PRO A 63 8.82 14.10 20.29
CA PRO A 63 10.27 14.14 20.32
C PRO A 63 10.89 13.87 21.69
N ALA A 64 10.12 13.90 22.78
CA ALA A 64 10.62 13.56 24.12
C ALA A 64 11.12 12.11 24.19
N TYR A 65 10.60 11.22 23.38
CA TYR A 65 10.93 9.78 23.39
C TYR A 65 12.01 9.37 22.38
N LYS A 66 12.60 10.30 21.62
CA LYS A 66 13.56 10.00 20.54
C LYS A 66 14.83 9.27 20.99
N ASN A 67 15.23 9.39 22.24
CA ASN A 67 16.40 8.66 22.78
C ASN A 67 16.07 7.22 23.16
N SER A 68 14.79 6.91 23.35
CA SER A 68 14.34 5.57 23.71
C SER A 68 13.84 4.81 22.49
N PHE A 69 13.18 5.49 21.54
CA PHE A 69 12.58 4.87 20.37
C PHE A 69 12.96 5.55 19.05
N THR A 70 13.27 4.72 18.05
CA THR A 70 13.39 5.12 16.65
C THR A 70 12.35 4.36 15.87
N THR A 71 11.63 5.05 14.98
CA THR A 71 10.66 4.42 14.08
C THR A 71 11.26 4.27 12.68
N GLU A 72 11.21 3.08 12.15
CA GLU A 72 11.56 2.80 10.74
C GLU A 72 10.32 2.30 10.01
N SER A 73 9.96 2.93 8.90
CA SER A 73 8.69 2.62 8.23
C SER A 73 8.87 2.36 6.74
N TRP A 74 8.19 1.33 6.24
CA TRP A 74 8.12 1.04 4.80
C TRP A 74 7.12 1.94 4.06
N PHE A 75 6.18 2.58 4.79
CA PHE A 75 5.18 3.45 4.18
C PHE A 75 4.75 4.55 5.16
N TYR A 76 4.98 5.81 4.77
CA TYR A 76 4.70 6.95 5.63
C TYR A 76 3.22 7.33 5.62
N THR A 77 2.71 7.64 6.80
CA THR A 77 1.40 8.25 7.04
C THR A 77 1.55 9.74 7.37
N PRO A 78 0.46 10.51 7.50
CA PRO A 78 0.52 11.89 7.97
C PRO A 78 1.27 12.06 9.29
N ALA A 79 1.11 11.12 10.23
CA ALA A 79 1.80 11.13 11.51
C ALA A 79 3.33 11.07 11.34
N LEU A 80 3.83 10.11 10.53
CA LEU A 80 5.26 9.96 10.26
C LEU A 80 5.84 11.17 9.51
N ARG A 81 5.10 11.71 8.53
CA ARG A 81 5.53 12.94 7.82
C ARG A 81 5.72 14.10 8.77
N LYS A 82 4.83 14.24 9.76
CA LYS A 82 4.91 15.30 10.79
C LYS A 82 6.06 15.03 11.76
N ALA A 83 6.31 13.77 12.10
CA ALA A 83 7.35 13.37 13.05
C ALA A 83 8.77 13.34 12.45
N GLN A 84 8.91 13.19 11.13
CA GLN A 84 10.21 13.09 10.46
C GLN A 84 11.24 14.16 10.86
N PRO A 85 10.88 15.46 11.03
CA PRO A 85 11.82 16.49 11.49
C PRO A 85 12.38 16.27 12.91
N ASN A 86 11.77 15.41 13.73
CA ASN A 86 12.27 15.09 15.06
C ASN A 86 13.58 14.29 15.03
N GLY A 87 13.92 13.67 13.88
CA GLY A 87 15.13 12.89 13.67
C GLY A 87 15.10 11.46 14.20
N ASN A 88 13.93 10.99 14.67
CA ASN A 88 13.72 9.61 15.15
C ASN A 88 12.79 8.80 14.24
N VAL A 89 12.57 9.26 13.02
CA VAL A 89 11.76 8.55 12.01
C VAL A 89 12.59 8.40 10.74
N SER A 90 12.65 7.19 10.20
CA SER A 90 13.39 6.84 8.98
C SER A 90 12.54 6.02 8.03
N PHE A 91 12.73 6.22 6.72
CA PHE A 91 12.07 5.46 5.67
C PHE A 91 12.92 4.25 5.26
N ILE A 92 12.28 3.10 5.04
CA ILE A 92 12.92 1.90 4.52
C ILE A 92 12.53 1.74 3.05
N PRO A 93 13.39 2.07 2.08
CA PRO A 93 13.10 1.87 0.66
C PRO A 93 13.04 0.37 0.33
N ASN A 94 11.94 -0.04 -0.31
CA ASN A 94 11.72 -1.45 -0.57
C ASN A 94 10.60 -1.69 -1.60
N HIS A 95 10.72 -2.75 -2.40
CA HIS A 95 9.58 -3.37 -3.09
C HIS A 95 8.78 -4.21 -2.10
N LEU A 96 7.45 -4.18 -2.17
CA LEU A 96 6.63 -4.82 -1.15
C LEU A 96 6.86 -6.32 -1.05
N HIS A 97 6.98 -7.02 -2.17
CA HIS A 97 7.24 -8.47 -2.19
C HIS A 97 8.55 -8.87 -1.48
N LEU A 98 9.47 -7.93 -1.29
CA LEU A 98 10.76 -8.15 -0.62
C LEU A 98 10.80 -7.59 0.82
N ALA A 99 9.71 -7.01 1.33
CA ALA A 99 9.70 -6.33 2.62
C ALA A 99 10.21 -7.23 3.76
N ALA A 100 9.67 -8.42 3.89
CA ALA A 100 10.10 -9.37 4.91
C ALA A 100 11.53 -9.85 4.67
N THR A 101 11.82 -10.37 3.48
CA THR A 101 13.08 -11.07 3.20
C THR A 101 14.30 -10.16 3.31
N LYS A 102 14.24 -8.96 2.76
CA LYS A 102 15.34 -7.99 2.89
C LYS A 102 15.55 -7.55 4.34
N ARG A 103 14.45 -7.36 5.08
CA ARG A 103 14.56 -6.91 6.46
C ARG A 103 15.11 -7.99 7.37
N ILE A 104 14.64 -9.22 7.23
CA ILE A 104 15.16 -10.38 7.98
C ILE A 104 16.63 -10.61 7.64
N PHE A 105 17.04 -10.46 6.39
CA PHE A 105 18.44 -10.55 5.98
C PHE A 105 19.31 -9.49 6.68
N TYR A 106 18.81 -8.26 6.84
CA TYR A 106 19.52 -7.19 7.55
C TYR A 106 19.54 -7.43 9.05
N ARG A 107 18.35 -7.67 9.66
CA ARG A 107 18.20 -7.93 11.10
C ARG A 107 16.89 -8.68 11.35
N THR A 108 16.98 -9.81 12.07
CA THR A 108 15.81 -10.53 12.55
C THR A 108 15.14 -9.79 13.71
N PRO A 109 13.80 -9.81 13.83
CA PRO A 109 13.11 -9.19 14.95
C PRO A 109 13.49 -9.82 16.29
N ASP A 110 13.73 -8.98 17.31
CA ASP A 110 13.76 -9.43 18.69
C ASP A 110 12.33 -9.69 19.18
N VAL A 111 11.40 -8.80 18.79
CA VAL A 111 9.97 -8.92 19.12
C VAL A 111 9.14 -8.69 17.87
N TYR A 112 8.19 -9.59 17.60
CA TYR A 112 7.06 -9.32 16.73
C TYR A 112 5.83 -9.06 17.57
N VAL A 113 5.06 -8.02 17.24
CA VAL A 113 3.79 -7.71 17.89
C VAL A 113 2.72 -7.39 16.86
N GLY A 114 1.57 -8.05 16.91
CA GLY A 114 0.47 -7.85 15.96
C GLY A 114 -0.86 -8.26 16.55
N ILE A 115 -1.90 -8.13 15.72
CA ILE A 115 -3.27 -8.55 16.08
C ILE A 115 -3.56 -9.95 15.57
N ALA A 116 -4.51 -10.62 16.21
CA ALA A 116 -5.10 -11.86 15.73
C ALA A 116 -6.57 -11.96 16.11
N SER A 117 -7.31 -12.77 15.38
CA SER A 117 -8.66 -13.18 15.78
C SER A 117 -8.64 -13.97 17.09
N MET A 118 -9.81 -14.16 17.71
CA MET A 118 -9.92 -15.11 18.84
C MET A 118 -9.53 -16.51 18.39
N PRO A 119 -8.88 -17.30 19.27
CA PRO A 119 -8.59 -18.71 18.98
C PRO A 119 -9.87 -19.51 18.70
N ASP A 120 -9.83 -20.35 17.69
CA ASP A 120 -10.92 -21.28 17.42
C ASP A 120 -10.86 -22.53 18.37
N LYS A 121 -11.84 -23.42 18.21
CA LYS A 121 -11.92 -24.65 19.03
C LYS A 121 -10.74 -25.62 18.87
N HIS A 122 -9.90 -25.40 17.88
CA HIS A 122 -8.70 -26.21 17.60
C HIS A 122 -7.41 -25.48 17.99
N GLY A 123 -7.49 -24.28 18.58
CA GLY A 123 -6.35 -23.48 19.00
C GLY A 123 -5.73 -22.63 17.90
N TYR A 124 -6.40 -22.46 16.74
CA TYR A 124 -5.89 -21.60 15.68
C TYR A 124 -6.45 -20.19 15.78
N VAL A 125 -5.58 -19.21 15.61
CA VAL A 125 -5.90 -17.80 15.37
C VAL A 125 -5.68 -17.45 13.90
N SER A 126 -6.36 -16.43 13.41
CA SER A 126 -6.04 -15.77 12.13
C SER A 126 -5.29 -14.47 12.40
N LEU A 127 -4.25 -14.17 11.62
CA LEU A 127 -3.59 -12.85 11.61
C LEU A 127 -4.51 -11.76 11.04
N SER A 128 -5.74 -12.12 10.73
CA SER A 128 -6.85 -11.22 10.39
C SER A 128 -6.61 -10.44 9.10
N LEU A 129 -6.18 -9.18 9.20
CA LEU A 129 -6.24 -8.23 8.10
C LEU A 129 -4.97 -8.19 7.24
N SER A 130 -3.86 -8.80 7.65
CA SER A 130 -2.61 -8.73 6.90
C SER A 130 -1.74 -9.97 7.04
N ASN A 131 -1.14 -10.35 5.92
CA ASN A 131 0.04 -11.20 5.87
C ASN A 131 1.06 -10.66 4.84
N THR A 132 1.23 -9.35 4.81
CA THR A 132 2.20 -8.71 3.90
C THR A 132 3.62 -9.16 4.20
N TYR A 133 3.97 -9.25 5.48
CA TYR A 133 5.25 -9.73 6.00
C TYR A 133 5.11 -10.48 7.33
N GLU A 134 3.93 -10.49 7.91
CA GLU A 134 3.65 -10.87 9.30
C GLU A 134 4.13 -12.30 9.59
N MET A 135 3.67 -13.28 8.84
CA MET A 135 4.02 -14.69 9.08
C MET A 135 5.53 -14.94 8.98
N LYS A 136 6.21 -14.27 8.03
CA LYS A 136 7.68 -14.39 7.91
C LYS A 136 8.40 -13.76 9.09
N MET A 137 7.90 -12.61 9.57
CA MET A 137 8.46 -11.94 10.75
C MET A 137 8.21 -12.75 12.02
N ILE A 138 7.00 -13.30 12.19
CA ILE A 138 6.65 -14.21 13.30
C ILE A 138 7.63 -15.39 13.36
N LYS A 139 7.82 -16.09 12.23
CA LYS A 139 8.73 -17.25 12.15
C LYS A 139 10.19 -16.91 12.39
N SER A 140 10.58 -15.65 12.30
CA SER A 140 11.95 -15.19 12.47
C SER A 140 12.20 -14.49 13.79
N ALA A 141 11.15 -14.05 14.48
CA ALA A 141 11.24 -13.31 15.74
C ALA A 141 11.70 -14.21 16.90
N LYS A 142 12.41 -13.62 17.89
CA LYS A 142 12.76 -14.32 19.13
C LYS A 142 11.58 -14.41 20.07
N THR A 143 10.70 -13.41 20.05
CA THR A 143 9.49 -13.34 20.90
C THR A 143 8.32 -12.90 20.04
N VAL A 144 7.21 -13.63 20.11
CA VAL A 144 5.97 -13.37 19.39
C VAL A 144 4.87 -13.01 20.37
N ILE A 145 4.29 -11.81 20.21
CA ILE A 145 3.19 -11.30 21.03
C ILE A 145 2.00 -11.01 20.11
N LEU A 146 0.84 -11.59 20.39
CA LEU A 146 -0.38 -11.31 19.64
C LEU A 146 -1.47 -10.75 20.55
N GLU A 147 -2.06 -9.63 20.15
CA GLU A 147 -3.31 -9.13 20.71
C GLU A 147 -4.47 -9.91 20.09
N VAL A 148 -5.12 -10.76 20.86
CA VAL A 148 -6.32 -11.49 20.41
C VAL A 148 -7.56 -10.64 20.67
N ASN A 149 -8.26 -10.27 19.59
CA ASN A 149 -9.35 -9.31 19.60
C ASN A 149 -10.61 -9.91 18.96
N PRO A 150 -11.75 -9.94 19.68
CA PRO A 150 -13.02 -10.45 19.13
C PRO A 150 -13.55 -9.65 17.92
N ASN A 151 -13.09 -8.40 17.75
CA ASN A 151 -13.46 -7.56 16.62
C ASN A 151 -12.55 -7.78 15.38
N ALA A 152 -11.47 -8.55 15.50
CA ALA A 152 -10.60 -8.88 14.40
C ALA A 152 -11.21 -10.00 13.55
N PRO A 153 -11.52 -9.76 12.25
CA PRO A 153 -12.15 -10.78 11.41
C PRO A 153 -11.27 -12.02 11.28
N ARG A 154 -11.89 -13.20 11.25
CA ARG A 154 -11.23 -14.45 10.97
C ARG A 154 -11.14 -14.64 9.46
N THR A 155 -9.96 -14.46 8.90
CA THR A 155 -9.70 -14.59 7.47
C THR A 155 -9.00 -15.91 7.14
N PHE A 156 -9.01 -16.29 5.86
CA PHE A 156 -8.39 -17.50 5.36
C PHE A 156 -7.20 -17.18 4.44
N GLY A 157 -6.37 -18.19 4.20
CA GLY A 157 -5.14 -18.10 3.40
C GLY A 157 -3.93 -18.49 4.24
N ASP A 158 -2.83 -17.78 4.08
CA ASP A 158 -1.57 -18.06 4.83
C ASP A 158 -1.52 -17.34 6.18
N VAL A 159 -2.67 -17.11 6.80
CA VAL A 159 -2.82 -16.30 8.03
C VAL A 159 -3.14 -17.12 9.28
N GLN A 160 -3.30 -18.43 9.15
CA GLN A 160 -3.60 -19.29 10.30
C GLN A 160 -2.33 -19.64 11.06
N LEU A 161 -2.36 -19.46 12.37
CA LEU A 161 -1.28 -19.77 13.30
C LEU A 161 -1.85 -20.49 14.52
N HIS A 162 -1.22 -21.58 14.94
CA HIS A 162 -1.62 -22.26 16.16
C HIS A 162 -1.08 -21.50 17.38
N VAL A 163 -1.84 -21.42 18.47
CA VAL A 163 -1.42 -20.68 19.68
C VAL A 163 -0.14 -21.25 20.32
N ASP A 164 0.23 -22.48 20.04
CA ASP A 164 1.49 -23.06 20.52
C ASP A 164 2.73 -22.50 19.80
N ASP A 165 2.54 -21.85 18.64
CA ASP A 165 3.61 -21.16 17.89
C ASP A 165 3.73 -19.67 18.31
N VAL A 166 3.01 -19.25 19.37
CA VAL A 166 3.00 -17.89 19.92
C VAL A 166 3.49 -17.93 21.36
N ASP A 167 4.37 -17.00 21.73
CA ASP A 167 4.89 -16.96 23.12
C ASP A 167 3.88 -16.32 24.07
N TYR A 168 3.27 -15.21 23.66
CA TYR A 168 2.37 -14.43 24.52
C TYR A 168 1.12 -14.00 23.78
N LEU A 169 -0.02 -14.12 24.45
CA LEU A 169 -1.31 -13.61 24.04
C LEU A 169 -1.76 -12.49 24.98
N VAL A 170 -2.16 -11.37 24.43
CA VAL A 170 -2.75 -10.25 25.15
C VAL A 170 -4.22 -10.17 24.76
N LYS A 171 -5.14 -10.13 25.74
CA LYS A 171 -6.56 -9.92 25.46
C LYS A 171 -6.78 -8.46 25.11
N ALA A 172 -7.39 -8.22 23.96
CA ALA A 172 -7.78 -6.89 23.46
C ALA A 172 -9.27 -6.88 23.15
N ASP A 173 -9.89 -5.71 23.28
CA ASP A 173 -11.29 -5.48 22.91
C ASP A 173 -11.46 -4.02 22.45
N TYR A 174 -11.05 -3.76 21.24
CA TYR A 174 -11.20 -2.47 20.58
C TYR A 174 -11.71 -2.66 19.14
N PRO A 175 -12.49 -1.69 18.60
CA PRO A 175 -12.91 -1.75 17.20
C PRO A 175 -11.70 -1.69 16.27
N MET A 176 -11.77 -2.45 15.18
CA MET A 176 -10.72 -2.41 14.16
C MET A 176 -10.60 -1.01 13.56
N PRO A 177 -9.37 -0.52 13.30
CA PRO A 177 -9.18 0.77 12.66
C PRO A 177 -9.82 0.80 11.28
N GLU A 178 -10.56 1.87 10.98
CA GLU A 178 -11.24 2.04 9.70
C GLU A 178 -10.63 3.18 8.88
N ILE A 179 -10.67 3.03 7.55
CA ILE A 179 -10.44 4.09 6.59
C ILE A 179 -11.75 4.28 5.82
N ALA A 180 -12.31 5.48 5.90
CA ALA A 180 -13.49 5.82 5.13
C ALA A 180 -13.20 5.80 3.62
N ASP A 181 -14.18 5.34 2.84
CA ASP A 181 -14.14 5.47 1.39
C ASP A 181 -14.11 6.96 1.00
N ALA A 182 -13.15 7.35 0.17
CA ALA A 182 -13.11 8.70 -0.38
C ALA A 182 -14.22 8.87 -1.43
N GLU A 183 -15.02 9.93 -1.30
CA GLU A 183 -16.00 10.29 -2.32
C GLU A 183 -15.28 10.80 -3.57
N PRO A 184 -15.51 10.21 -4.76
CA PRO A 184 -14.88 10.63 -5.99
C PRO A 184 -15.31 12.04 -6.41
N ASN A 185 -14.36 12.90 -6.76
CA ASN A 185 -14.61 14.18 -7.39
C ASN A 185 -14.74 14.05 -8.93
N GLU A 186 -15.00 15.17 -9.63
CA GLU A 186 -15.19 15.17 -11.10
C GLU A 186 -13.97 14.61 -11.87
N LYS A 187 -12.74 14.93 -11.43
CA LYS A 187 -11.52 14.39 -12.05
C LYS A 187 -11.38 12.89 -11.82
N ASP A 188 -11.73 12.42 -10.61
CA ASP A 188 -11.76 10.99 -10.30
C ASP A 188 -12.72 10.24 -11.22
N LEU A 189 -13.94 10.78 -11.40
CA LEU A 189 -14.98 10.19 -12.24
C LEU A 189 -14.54 10.15 -13.72
N ALA A 190 -13.91 11.22 -14.22
CA ALA A 190 -13.39 11.25 -15.58
C ALA A 190 -12.30 10.19 -15.81
N ILE A 191 -11.31 10.10 -14.91
CA ILE A 191 -10.24 9.09 -14.95
C ILE A 191 -10.82 7.70 -14.80
N GLY A 192 -11.75 7.51 -13.83
CA GLY A 192 -12.41 6.23 -13.57
C GLY A 192 -13.12 5.67 -14.78
N LYS A 193 -13.85 6.52 -15.53
CA LYS A 193 -14.52 6.15 -16.77
C LYS A 193 -13.53 5.72 -17.84
N ILE A 194 -12.48 6.50 -18.08
CA ILE A 194 -11.44 6.16 -19.05
C ILE A 194 -10.81 4.79 -18.74
N ILE A 195 -10.46 4.55 -17.49
CA ILE A 195 -9.86 3.27 -17.07
C ILE A 195 -10.85 2.12 -17.21
N ALA A 196 -12.12 2.31 -16.84
CA ALA A 196 -13.14 1.27 -16.96
C ALA A 196 -13.38 0.82 -18.40
N GLU A 197 -13.22 1.72 -19.38
CA GLU A 197 -13.29 1.38 -20.82
C GLU A 197 -12.11 0.48 -21.27
N MET A 198 -10.98 0.50 -20.53
CA MET A 198 -9.81 -0.33 -20.81
C MET A 198 -9.89 -1.73 -20.17
N ILE A 199 -10.86 -1.96 -19.29
CA ILE A 199 -11.06 -3.23 -18.58
C ILE A 199 -12.14 -4.04 -19.29
N ASN A 200 -11.88 -5.33 -19.53
CA ASN A 200 -12.82 -6.23 -20.20
C ASN A 200 -13.45 -7.20 -19.19
N ASP A 201 -14.54 -7.86 -19.61
CA ASP A 201 -15.10 -8.98 -18.87
C ASP A 201 -14.06 -10.09 -18.71
N GLY A 202 -13.96 -10.65 -17.51
CA GLY A 202 -12.99 -11.70 -17.18
C GLY A 202 -11.59 -11.20 -16.81
N ASP A 203 -11.28 -9.91 -16.92
CA ASP A 203 -9.97 -9.38 -16.51
C ASP A 203 -9.74 -9.58 -15.01
N CYS A 204 -8.48 -9.76 -14.62
CA CYS A 204 -8.04 -9.82 -13.22
C CYS A 204 -7.52 -8.45 -12.79
N ILE A 205 -8.09 -7.86 -11.75
CA ILE A 205 -7.82 -6.47 -11.37
C ILE A 205 -7.05 -6.35 -10.06
N GLN A 206 -6.24 -5.29 -9.97
CA GLN A 206 -5.66 -4.74 -8.77
C GLN A 206 -6.02 -3.25 -8.71
N LEU A 207 -6.56 -2.80 -7.58
CA LEU A 207 -6.92 -1.42 -7.30
C LEU A 207 -6.33 -0.97 -5.97
N GLY A 208 -5.90 0.30 -5.89
CA GLY A 208 -5.54 0.95 -4.64
C GLY A 208 -6.73 1.55 -3.88
N ILE A 209 -6.45 2.51 -3.00
CA ILE A 209 -7.44 3.34 -2.28
C ILE A 209 -7.40 4.79 -2.78
N GLY A 210 -8.47 5.52 -2.51
CA GLY A 210 -8.63 6.95 -2.83
C GLY A 210 -9.68 7.20 -3.90
N GLY A 211 -9.85 8.46 -4.30
CA GLY A 211 -10.90 8.88 -5.21
C GLY A 211 -10.86 8.18 -6.57
N ILE A 212 -9.67 8.13 -7.21
CA ILE A 212 -9.52 7.47 -8.52
C ILE A 212 -9.87 5.98 -8.46
N PRO A 213 -9.29 5.14 -7.57
CA PRO A 213 -9.66 3.73 -7.47
C PRO A 213 -11.15 3.51 -7.15
N ASN A 214 -11.75 4.34 -6.30
CA ASN A 214 -13.19 4.25 -5.99
C ASN A 214 -14.05 4.58 -7.21
N ALA A 215 -13.67 5.58 -8.01
CA ALA A 215 -14.33 5.93 -9.27
C ALA A 215 -14.22 4.80 -10.31
N VAL A 216 -13.04 4.17 -10.41
CA VAL A 216 -12.84 2.98 -11.26
C VAL A 216 -13.78 1.86 -10.82
N ALA A 217 -13.78 1.49 -9.53
CA ALA A 217 -14.63 0.43 -9.01
C ALA A 217 -16.12 0.70 -9.30
N ALA A 218 -16.60 1.93 -9.07
CA ALA A 218 -17.98 2.32 -9.38
C ALA A 218 -18.31 2.18 -10.88
N SER A 219 -17.35 2.50 -11.75
CA SER A 219 -17.51 2.40 -13.22
C SER A 219 -17.48 0.97 -13.76
N LEU A 220 -17.07 -0.01 -12.93
CA LEU A 220 -17.00 -1.43 -13.32
C LEU A 220 -18.28 -2.23 -13.04
N MET A 221 -19.34 -1.64 -12.49
CA MET A 221 -20.59 -2.32 -12.14
C MET A 221 -21.27 -3.05 -13.29
N GLY A 222 -21.00 -2.66 -14.54
CA GLY A 222 -21.54 -3.33 -15.73
C GLY A 222 -20.69 -4.48 -16.26
N LYS A 223 -19.51 -4.73 -15.70
CA LYS A 223 -18.61 -5.81 -16.14
C LYS A 223 -19.01 -7.16 -15.55
N LYS A 224 -18.42 -8.23 -16.10
CA LYS A 224 -18.75 -9.62 -15.73
C LYS A 224 -17.48 -10.42 -15.48
N ASN A 225 -17.58 -11.34 -14.50
CA ASN A 225 -16.57 -12.35 -14.21
C ASN A 225 -15.15 -11.79 -13.94
N LEU A 226 -15.05 -10.58 -13.37
CA LEU A 226 -13.76 -10.04 -12.96
C LEU A 226 -13.10 -10.94 -11.90
N GLY A 227 -11.78 -11.01 -11.93
CA GLY A 227 -10.94 -11.60 -10.91
C GLY A 227 -10.30 -10.54 -10.03
N VAL A 228 -9.82 -10.93 -8.85
CA VAL A 228 -9.01 -10.06 -7.98
C VAL A 228 -7.72 -10.78 -7.60
N HIS A 229 -6.60 -10.15 -7.93
CA HIS A 229 -5.28 -10.46 -7.40
C HIS A 229 -4.60 -9.12 -7.12
N THR A 230 -4.56 -8.73 -5.86
CA THR A 230 -4.26 -7.37 -5.43
C THR A 230 -3.37 -7.36 -4.20
N GLU A 231 -2.59 -6.32 -4.01
CA GLU A 231 -1.90 -6.05 -2.75
C GLU A 231 -2.90 -5.85 -1.62
N MET A 232 -3.81 -4.90 -1.80
CA MET A 232 -4.81 -4.51 -0.80
C MET A 232 -6.22 -4.80 -1.29
N LEU A 233 -7.03 -5.44 -0.45
CA LEU A 233 -8.47 -5.58 -0.66
C LEU A 233 -9.20 -4.36 -0.10
N THR A 234 -10.12 -3.80 -0.89
CA THR A 234 -10.81 -2.53 -0.60
C THR A 234 -12.32 -2.65 -0.61
N GLY A 235 -13.02 -1.65 -0.02
CA GLY A 235 -14.49 -1.58 -0.04
C GLY A 235 -15.09 -1.58 -1.45
N GLY A 236 -14.43 -0.94 -2.42
CA GLY A 236 -14.88 -0.95 -3.81
C GLY A 236 -14.96 -2.35 -4.42
N MET A 237 -13.99 -3.21 -4.11
CA MET A 237 -14.00 -4.61 -4.55
C MET A 237 -15.11 -5.43 -3.87
N VAL A 238 -15.40 -5.14 -2.60
CA VAL A 238 -16.52 -5.78 -1.88
C VAL A 238 -17.85 -5.44 -2.54
N LYS A 239 -18.09 -4.18 -2.90
CA LYS A 239 -19.28 -3.76 -3.62
C LYS A 239 -19.46 -4.50 -4.95
N LEU A 240 -18.38 -4.63 -5.72
CA LEU A 240 -18.37 -5.39 -6.98
C LEU A 240 -18.61 -6.90 -6.76
N ALA A 241 -18.06 -7.49 -5.70
CA ALA A 241 -18.26 -8.89 -5.36
C ALA A 241 -19.72 -9.16 -4.95
N LYS A 242 -20.30 -8.33 -4.08
CA LYS A 242 -21.72 -8.41 -3.66
C LYS A 242 -22.67 -8.24 -4.85
N ALA A 243 -22.29 -7.43 -5.86
CA ALA A 243 -23.06 -7.27 -7.10
C ALA A 243 -22.87 -8.41 -8.11
N GLY A 244 -22.02 -9.40 -7.82
CA GLY A 244 -21.76 -10.54 -8.73
C GLY A 244 -20.84 -10.20 -9.92
N VAL A 245 -20.23 -9.03 -9.93
CA VAL A 245 -19.26 -8.58 -10.95
C VAL A 245 -17.93 -9.32 -10.78
N ILE A 246 -17.44 -9.43 -9.56
CA ILE A 246 -16.25 -10.22 -9.21
C ILE A 246 -16.66 -11.64 -8.87
N THR A 247 -16.26 -12.60 -9.69
CA THR A 247 -16.49 -14.03 -9.48
C THR A 247 -15.20 -14.85 -9.39
N GLY A 248 -14.09 -14.31 -9.86
CA GLY A 248 -12.80 -14.98 -9.93
C GLY A 248 -12.75 -16.19 -10.87
N LYS A 249 -13.81 -16.46 -11.64
CA LYS A 249 -13.91 -17.68 -12.48
C LYS A 249 -12.85 -17.74 -13.58
N CYS A 250 -12.39 -16.60 -14.07
CA CYS A 250 -11.42 -16.49 -15.17
C CYS A 250 -9.97 -16.45 -14.69
N LYS A 251 -9.71 -16.48 -13.40
CA LYS A 251 -8.35 -16.49 -12.84
C LYS A 251 -7.64 -17.81 -13.05
N GLN A 252 -6.32 -17.76 -13.32
CA GLN A 252 -5.48 -18.94 -13.44
C GLN A 252 -4.94 -19.39 -12.07
N THR A 253 -4.63 -18.43 -11.19
CA THR A 253 -4.25 -18.71 -9.80
C THR A 253 -5.44 -18.50 -8.87
N PHE A 254 -5.70 -19.42 -7.96
CA PHE A 254 -6.82 -19.37 -7.00
C PHE A 254 -8.17 -19.03 -7.68
N PRO A 255 -8.62 -19.81 -8.68
CA PRO A 255 -9.89 -19.55 -9.35
C PRO A 255 -11.06 -19.53 -8.33
N GLY A 256 -11.98 -18.58 -8.52
CA GLY A 256 -13.10 -18.37 -7.61
C GLY A 256 -12.75 -17.63 -6.31
N LYS A 257 -11.49 -17.23 -6.10
CA LYS A 257 -11.08 -16.48 -4.90
C LYS A 257 -10.57 -15.08 -5.23
N MET A 258 -10.88 -14.15 -4.35
CA MET A 258 -10.18 -12.86 -4.28
C MET A 258 -8.90 -13.06 -3.46
N VAL A 259 -7.76 -12.73 -4.04
CA VAL A 259 -6.43 -12.87 -3.42
C VAL A 259 -5.89 -11.49 -3.05
N ALA A 260 -5.46 -11.32 -1.80
CA ALA A 260 -4.83 -10.10 -1.33
C ALA A 260 -3.71 -10.39 -0.32
N ALA A 261 -2.77 -9.43 -0.14
CA ALA A 261 -1.78 -9.49 0.92
C ALA A 261 -2.33 -8.91 2.23
N PHE A 262 -3.20 -7.90 2.14
CA PHE A 262 -3.89 -7.32 3.28
C PHE A 262 -5.24 -6.69 2.89
N ALA A 263 -6.03 -6.37 3.91
CA ALA A 263 -7.32 -5.69 3.76
C ALA A 263 -7.35 -4.44 4.65
N MET A 264 -7.83 -3.32 4.11
CA MET A 264 -7.99 -2.09 4.87
C MET A 264 -9.13 -1.26 4.30
N GLY A 265 -10.08 -0.85 5.16
CA GLY A 265 -11.26 -0.11 4.74
C GLY A 265 -12.22 0.12 5.90
N THR A 266 -13.52 0.00 5.63
CA THR A 266 -14.57 0.16 6.62
C THR A 266 -14.97 -1.16 7.26
N LYS A 267 -15.79 -1.08 8.30
CA LYS A 267 -16.40 -2.27 8.93
C LYS A 267 -17.12 -3.17 7.91
N GLU A 268 -17.73 -2.61 6.85
CA GLU A 268 -18.38 -3.40 5.81
C GLU A 268 -17.41 -4.35 5.11
N LEU A 269 -16.18 -3.90 4.85
CA LEU A 269 -15.12 -4.76 4.30
C LEU A 269 -14.75 -5.85 5.31
N TYR A 270 -14.58 -5.50 6.58
CA TYR A 270 -14.17 -6.46 7.62
C TYR A 270 -15.23 -7.53 7.85
N ASP A 271 -16.51 -7.15 7.90
CA ASP A 271 -17.64 -8.08 7.99
C ASP A 271 -17.74 -8.99 6.73
N PHE A 272 -17.37 -8.50 5.57
CA PHE A 272 -17.39 -9.28 4.33
C PHE A 272 -16.30 -10.36 4.30
N ILE A 273 -15.12 -10.07 4.84
CA ILE A 273 -13.99 -11.01 4.81
C ILE A 273 -14.00 -11.99 6.00
N ASP A 274 -14.78 -11.69 7.04
CA ASP A 274 -14.91 -12.56 8.22
C ASP A 274 -15.52 -13.90 7.83
N ASP A 275 -14.84 -14.97 8.19
CA ASP A 275 -15.20 -16.37 7.84
C ASP A 275 -15.59 -16.59 6.36
N ASN A 276 -15.04 -15.79 5.44
CA ASN A 276 -15.35 -15.86 4.02
C ASN A 276 -14.28 -16.64 3.22
N PRO A 277 -14.56 -17.92 2.84
CA PRO A 277 -13.60 -18.73 2.09
C PRO A 277 -13.37 -18.25 0.64
N ALA A 278 -14.17 -17.31 0.13
CA ALA A 278 -13.95 -16.70 -1.19
C ALA A 278 -12.80 -15.65 -1.17
N VAL A 279 -12.31 -15.29 0.02
CA VAL A 279 -11.18 -14.36 0.20
C VAL A 279 -9.98 -15.13 0.74
N ALA A 280 -8.81 -14.92 0.14
CA ALA A 280 -7.55 -15.47 0.60
C ALA A 280 -6.55 -14.34 0.86
N ILE A 281 -6.18 -14.18 2.13
CA ILE A 281 -5.08 -13.30 2.55
C ILE A 281 -3.81 -14.15 2.56
N LEU A 282 -2.91 -13.86 1.64
CA LEU A 282 -1.70 -14.64 1.41
C LEU A 282 -0.44 -13.83 1.70
N ASP A 283 0.71 -14.51 1.80
CA ASP A 283 2.02 -13.87 1.98
C ASP A 283 2.27 -12.80 0.91
N GLY A 284 2.60 -11.57 1.35
CA GLY A 284 2.85 -10.45 0.44
C GLY A 284 4.04 -10.69 -0.49
N GLY A 285 5.02 -11.49 -0.06
CA GLY A 285 6.10 -11.93 -0.92
C GLY A 285 5.65 -12.85 -2.06
N TYR A 286 4.47 -13.49 -1.95
CA TYR A 286 3.83 -14.25 -3.00
C TYR A 286 2.87 -13.36 -3.81
N VAL A 287 1.96 -12.66 -3.15
CA VAL A 287 0.90 -11.87 -3.80
C VAL A 287 1.49 -10.79 -4.70
N ASN A 288 2.54 -10.12 -4.23
CA ASN A 288 3.18 -9.01 -4.94
C ASN A 288 4.37 -9.45 -5.81
N ASP A 289 4.73 -10.74 -5.85
CA ASP A 289 5.79 -11.19 -6.75
C ASP A 289 5.36 -10.98 -8.22
N PRO A 290 6.10 -10.22 -9.02
CA PRO A 290 5.77 -9.97 -10.42
C PRO A 290 5.60 -11.24 -11.26
N TYR A 291 6.30 -12.33 -10.93
CA TYR A 291 6.15 -13.61 -11.62
C TYR A 291 4.85 -14.33 -11.24
N VAL A 292 4.39 -14.17 -10.01
CA VAL A 292 3.10 -14.71 -9.55
C VAL A 292 1.94 -13.90 -10.14
N ILE A 293 2.03 -12.58 -10.10
CA ILE A 293 1.03 -11.68 -10.70
C ILE A 293 0.84 -12.02 -12.19
N ALA A 294 1.95 -12.24 -12.90
CA ALA A 294 1.97 -12.57 -14.33
C ALA A 294 1.30 -13.91 -14.68
N GLN A 295 1.07 -14.79 -13.71
CA GLN A 295 0.38 -16.06 -13.93
C GLN A 295 -1.13 -15.91 -14.17
N ASN A 296 -1.72 -14.78 -13.79
CA ASN A 296 -3.10 -14.47 -14.16
C ASN A 296 -3.10 -13.76 -15.52
N ASP A 297 -3.74 -14.35 -16.53
CA ASP A 297 -3.96 -13.70 -17.81
C ASP A 297 -4.83 -12.44 -17.63
N ASN A 298 -4.65 -11.45 -18.50
CA ASN A 298 -5.41 -10.20 -18.48
C ASN A 298 -5.34 -9.46 -17.13
N GLN A 299 -4.20 -9.50 -16.45
CA GLN A 299 -4.00 -8.76 -15.20
C GLN A 299 -3.94 -7.25 -15.50
N VAL A 300 -4.82 -6.50 -14.87
CA VAL A 300 -4.85 -5.03 -14.95
C VAL A 300 -4.44 -4.45 -13.61
N SER A 301 -3.29 -3.80 -13.58
CA SER A 301 -2.74 -3.10 -12.41
C SER A 301 -3.06 -1.61 -12.52
N ILE A 302 -3.69 -1.03 -11.49
CA ILE A 302 -4.08 0.38 -11.48
C ILE A 302 -3.48 1.05 -10.24
N ASN A 303 -2.51 1.92 -10.47
CA ASN A 303 -1.81 2.67 -9.43
C ASN A 303 -1.85 4.17 -9.71
N THR A 304 -1.58 4.97 -8.69
CA THR A 304 -1.51 6.42 -8.82
C THR A 304 -0.10 6.93 -8.57
N THR A 305 0.24 8.08 -9.17
CA THR A 305 1.52 8.76 -8.93
C THR A 305 1.31 10.22 -8.51
N ILE A 306 2.26 10.76 -7.75
CA ILE A 306 2.25 12.16 -7.36
C ILE A 306 2.65 13.04 -8.55
N GLU A 307 3.70 12.65 -9.29
CA GLU A 307 4.30 13.42 -10.37
C GLU A 307 4.88 12.44 -11.41
N VAL A 308 4.85 12.81 -12.69
CA VAL A 308 5.49 12.08 -13.78
C VAL A 308 6.24 13.05 -14.69
N ASP A 309 7.45 12.68 -15.14
CA ASP A 309 8.16 13.47 -16.13
C ASP A 309 7.81 13.05 -17.57
N ILE A 310 8.18 13.89 -18.54
CA ILE A 310 7.89 13.63 -19.95
C ILE A 310 8.62 12.42 -20.54
N THR A 311 9.58 11.84 -19.81
CA THR A 311 10.23 10.57 -20.16
C THR A 311 9.48 9.36 -19.60
N GLY A 312 8.54 9.59 -18.67
CA GLY A 312 7.72 8.57 -18.03
C GLY A 312 8.21 8.09 -16.67
N GLN A 313 9.22 8.73 -16.06
CA GLN A 313 9.60 8.42 -14.68
C GLN A 313 8.50 8.88 -13.72
N CYS A 314 8.01 8.00 -12.85
CA CYS A 314 6.98 8.30 -11.86
C CYS A 314 7.59 8.47 -10.47
N CYS A 315 7.28 9.59 -9.82
CA CYS A 315 7.51 9.80 -8.41
C CYS A 315 6.20 9.65 -7.64
N SER A 316 6.07 8.58 -6.85
CA SER A 316 4.84 8.26 -6.13
C SER A 316 4.99 8.33 -4.61
N GLU A 317 6.20 8.50 -4.10
CA GLU A 317 6.50 8.37 -2.66
C GLU A 317 7.15 9.59 -2.04
N SER A 318 7.61 10.57 -2.84
CA SER A 318 8.25 11.77 -2.31
C SER A 318 7.79 13.05 -3.03
N ILE A 319 8.05 14.20 -2.42
CA ILE A 319 7.91 15.54 -3.02
C ILE A 319 9.28 16.20 -2.94
N GLY A 320 10.03 16.19 -4.04
CA GLY A 320 11.45 16.44 -4.00
C GLY A 320 12.13 15.44 -3.06
N SER A 321 13.04 15.88 -2.22
CA SER A 321 13.75 15.04 -1.24
C SER A 321 12.91 14.65 0.00
N ARG A 322 11.70 15.18 0.16
CA ARG A 322 10.86 14.91 1.32
C ARG A 322 10.03 13.64 1.10
N GLN A 323 10.22 12.63 1.94
CA GLN A 323 9.39 11.42 1.93
C GLN A 323 7.93 11.76 2.23
N PHE A 324 7.00 11.22 1.42
CA PHE A 324 5.56 11.47 1.52
C PHE A 324 4.78 10.21 1.86
N SER A 325 5.10 9.08 1.22
CA SER A 325 4.45 7.79 1.41
C SER A 325 5.48 6.66 1.38
N GLY A 326 5.30 5.67 0.60
CA GLY A 326 6.23 4.58 0.29
C GLY A 326 5.97 4.07 -1.11
N THR A 327 6.85 3.24 -1.63
CA THR A 327 6.69 2.62 -2.95
C THR A 327 5.49 1.66 -2.95
N GLY A 328 5.23 0.98 -1.81
CA GLY A 328 4.25 -0.11 -1.77
C GLY A 328 4.54 -1.16 -2.83
N GLY A 329 3.50 -1.70 -3.44
CA GLY A 329 3.59 -2.66 -4.54
C GLY A 329 3.44 -2.06 -5.94
N GLN A 330 3.55 -0.73 -6.11
CA GLN A 330 3.36 -0.10 -7.41
C GLN A 330 4.28 -0.70 -8.49
N SER A 331 5.56 -0.81 -8.23
CA SER A 331 6.52 -1.41 -9.17
C SER A 331 6.25 -2.90 -9.36
N ASP A 332 5.92 -3.61 -8.28
CA ASP A 332 5.63 -5.05 -8.33
C ASP A 332 4.46 -5.35 -9.25
N THR A 333 3.35 -4.65 -9.03
CA THR A 333 2.11 -4.86 -9.79
C THR A 333 2.22 -4.33 -11.22
N ALA A 334 2.95 -3.22 -11.44
CA ALA A 334 3.20 -2.69 -12.78
C ALA A 334 4.01 -3.68 -13.64
N VAL A 335 5.11 -4.20 -13.11
CA VAL A 335 5.95 -5.16 -13.81
C VAL A 335 5.21 -6.49 -14.00
N GLY A 336 4.49 -6.97 -12.98
CA GLY A 336 3.71 -8.20 -13.04
C GLY A 336 2.60 -8.15 -14.09
N ALA A 337 1.84 -7.05 -14.14
CA ALA A 337 0.78 -6.87 -15.13
C ALA A 337 1.33 -6.80 -16.57
N GLN A 338 2.49 -6.17 -16.77
CA GLN A 338 3.12 -6.13 -18.11
C GLN A 338 3.63 -7.50 -18.58
N LYS A 339 4.00 -8.38 -17.65
CA LYS A 339 4.41 -9.75 -17.94
C LYS A 339 3.23 -10.70 -18.13
N SER A 340 2.06 -10.36 -17.61
CA SER A 340 0.82 -11.10 -17.81
C SER A 340 0.42 -11.10 -19.28
N LYS A 341 -0.07 -12.23 -19.78
CA LYS A 341 -0.61 -12.32 -21.14
C LYS A 341 -1.81 -11.38 -21.28
N ASN A 342 -1.74 -10.43 -22.22
CA ASN A 342 -2.70 -9.34 -22.44
C ASN A 342 -2.85 -8.38 -21.24
N GLY A 343 -1.96 -8.43 -20.28
CA GLY A 343 -2.03 -7.59 -19.10
C GLY A 343 -1.71 -6.13 -19.40
N LYS A 344 -2.16 -5.25 -18.50
CA LYS A 344 -2.00 -3.80 -18.61
C LYS A 344 -1.57 -3.21 -17.27
N SER A 345 -0.55 -2.36 -17.30
CA SER A 345 -0.18 -1.52 -16.16
C SER A 345 -0.63 -0.09 -16.41
N ILE A 346 -1.48 0.42 -15.54
CA ILE A 346 -2.06 1.76 -15.65
C ILE A 346 -1.55 2.61 -14.48
N ILE A 347 -0.91 3.74 -14.82
CA ILE A 347 -0.56 4.80 -13.88
C ILE A 347 -1.50 5.96 -14.11
N ALA A 348 -2.23 6.35 -13.07
CA ALA A 348 -3.19 7.44 -13.12
C ALA A 348 -2.76 8.61 -12.24
N LEU A 349 -3.04 9.82 -12.66
CA LEU A 349 -2.86 11.02 -11.85
C LEU A 349 -3.78 12.14 -12.34
N TYR A 350 -4.12 13.10 -11.45
CA TYR A 350 -4.64 14.37 -11.92
C TYR A 350 -3.54 15.09 -12.67
N SER A 351 -3.90 15.76 -13.76
CA SER A 351 -2.92 16.54 -14.55
C SER A 351 -2.35 17.74 -13.79
N THR A 352 -3.10 18.27 -12.79
CA THR A 352 -2.69 19.42 -11.97
C THR A 352 -2.96 19.21 -10.48
N ALA A 353 -2.32 20.05 -9.66
CA ALA A 353 -2.59 20.17 -8.23
C ALA A 353 -2.53 21.65 -7.79
N MET A 354 -3.32 22.00 -6.77
CA MET A 354 -3.23 23.30 -6.10
C MET A 354 -2.11 23.25 -5.05
N VAL A 355 -1.01 23.93 -5.31
CA VAL A 355 0.17 23.96 -4.43
C VAL A 355 0.34 25.35 -3.83
N LYS A 356 0.69 25.43 -2.56
CA LYS A 356 0.99 26.70 -1.90
C LYS A 356 2.34 27.23 -2.40
N ASN A 357 2.33 28.41 -3.00
CA ASN A 357 3.56 29.10 -3.39
C ASN A 357 4.31 29.54 -2.10
N PRO A 358 5.56 29.11 -1.93
CA PRO A 358 6.31 29.42 -0.70
C PRO A 358 6.63 30.91 -0.54
N THR A 359 6.61 31.68 -1.64
CA THR A 359 6.95 33.11 -1.63
C THR A 359 5.72 33.99 -1.38
N THR A 360 4.61 33.70 -2.09
CA THR A 360 3.38 34.51 -1.99
C THR A 360 2.43 34.03 -0.92
N GLY A 361 2.52 32.74 -0.54
CA GLY A 361 1.58 32.09 0.37
C GLY A 361 0.24 31.70 -0.28
N GLU A 362 0.00 32.11 -1.53
CA GLU A 362 -1.20 31.79 -2.29
C GLU A 362 -1.17 30.38 -2.88
N ARG A 363 -2.35 29.84 -3.18
CA ARG A 363 -2.45 28.55 -3.87
C ARG A 363 -2.49 28.76 -5.38
N GLU A 364 -1.54 28.13 -6.06
CA GLU A 364 -1.41 28.16 -7.51
C GLU A 364 -1.64 26.77 -8.11
N GLU A 365 -2.28 26.74 -9.25
CA GLU A 365 -2.43 25.50 -10.02
C GLU A 365 -1.09 25.18 -10.69
N THR A 366 -0.57 23.96 -10.43
CA THR A 366 0.70 23.48 -10.99
C THR A 366 0.51 22.17 -11.71
N SER A 367 1.24 21.96 -12.80
CA SER A 367 1.24 20.69 -13.52
C SER A 367 1.87 19.57 -12.67
N LYS A 368 1.26 18.39 -12.70
CA LYS A 368 1.84 17.14 -12.16
C LYS A 368 2.56 16.34 -13.25
N ILE A 369 2.43 16.75 -14.50
CA ILE A 369 3.28 16.32 -15.61
C ILE A 369 4.35 17.37 -15.78
N VAL A 370 5.62 16.98 -15.63
CA VAL A 370 6.77 17.90 -15.61
C VAL A 370 7.82 17.45 -16.63
N CYS A 371 8.68 18.37 -17.07
CA CYS A 371 9.78 17.98 -17.96
C CYS A 371 10.84 17.15 -17.25
N GLN A 372 11.11 17.45 -15.99
CA GLN A 372 12.04 16.72 -15.13
C GLN A 372 11.45 16.65 -13.72
N LEU A 373 11.57 15.49 -13.07
CA LEU A 373 11.19 15.34 -11.67
C LEU A 373 11.97 16.36 -10.80
N LYS A 374 11.38 16.78 -9.72
CA LYS A 374 12.02 17.69 -8.76
C LYS A 374 13.33 17.09 -8.25
N SER A 375 14.32 17.95 -8.02
CA SER A 375 15.60 17.50 -7.45
C SER A 375 15.41 16.75 -6.15
N GLY A 376 16.01 15.56 -6.06
CA GLY A 376 15.90 14.64 -4.92
C GLY A 376 14.60 13.83 -4.88
N ALA A 377 13.73 13.93 -5.89
CA ALA A 377 12.54 13.07 -5.98
C ALA A 377 12.93 11.61 -6.23
N ALA A 378 12.28 10.70 -5.51
CA ALA A 378 12.45 9.28 -5.71
C ALA A 378 11.76 8.83 -7.01
N VAL A 379 12.41 8.00 -7.82
CA VAL A 379 11.78 7.33 -8.96
C VAL A 379 11.16 6.03 -8.45
N SER A 380 9.87 6.07 -8.09
CA SER A 380 9.15 4.93 -7.56
C SER A 380 8.85 3.87 -8.63
N LEU A 381 8.60 4.33 -9.87
CA LEU A 381 8.46 3.47 -11.05
C LEU A 381 9.36 4.01 -12.17
N SER A 382 10.25 3.15 -12.65
CA SER A 382 11.15 3.46 -13.76
C SER A 382 10.35 3.73 -15.04
N ARG A 383 10.83 4.66 -15.88
CA ARG A 383 10.26 4.88 -17.23
C ARG A 383 10.24 3.63 -18.10
N ASN A 384 11.07 2.64 -17.80
CA ASN A 384 11.11 1.36 -18.52
C ASN A 384 9.88 0.50 -18.21
N ASP A 385 9.24 0.72 -17.05
CA ASP A 385 8.16 -0.09 -16.51
C ASP A 385 6.79 0.63 -16.55
N VAL A 386 6.71 1.80 -17.20
CA VAL A 386 5.44 2.51 -17.43
C VAL A 386 4.83 2.08 -18.76
N ASP A 387 3.58 1.58 -18.70
CA ASP A 387 2.83 1.10 -19.85
C ASP A 387 1.76 2.12 -20.28
N TRP A 388 0.72 2.32 -19.46
CA TRP A 388 -0.32 3.30 -19.70
C TRP A 388 -0.25 4.45 -18.69
N LEU A 389 -0.38 5.67 -19.20
CA LEU A 389 -0.55 6.86 -18.39
C LEU A 389 -1.93 7.45 -18.63
N VAL A 390 -2.68 7.73 -17.55
CA VAL A 390 -4.06 8.23 -17.62
C VAL A 390 -4.21 9.47 -16.76
N THR A 391 -4.83 10.49 -17.33
CA THR A 391 -5.30 11.68 -16.65
C THR A 391 -6.77 11.94 -16.96
N GLU A 392 -7.37 12.97 -16.42
CA GLU A 392 -8.72 13.42 -16.78
C GLU A 392 -8.85 13.88 -18.25
N TYR A 393 -7.74 14.03 -18.97
CA TYR A 393 -7.68 14.43 -20.38
C TYR A 393 -7.48 13.27 -21.36
N GLY A 394 -7.33 12.05 -20.87
CA GLY A 394 -7.20 10.86 -21.73
C GLY A 394 -6.18 9.84 -21.24
N ALA A 395 -5.96 8.82 -22.05
CA ALA A 395 -5.02 7.72 -21.83
C ALA A 395 -4.03 7.62 -22.99
N VAL A 396 -2.76 7.35 -22.68
CA VAL A 396 -1.71 7.12 -23.68
C VAL A 396 -0.94 5.85 -23.36
N ASN A 397 -0.66 5.04 -24.37
CA ASN A 397 0.23 3.89 -24.24
C ASN A 397 1.66 4.30 -24.56
N LEU A 398 2.58 4.00 -23.64
CA LEU A 398 3.99 4.35 -23.71
C LEU A 398 4.90 3.15 -23.99
N ARG A 399 4.33 1.94 -24.02
CA ARG A 399 5.09 0.71 -24.23
C ARG A 399 5.77 0.71 -25.60
N GLY A 400 7.08 0.51 -25.62
CA GLY A 400 7.87 0.42 -26.86
C GLY A 400 8.10 1.75 -27.61
N THR A 401 7.66 2.90 -27.05
CA THR A 401 7.84 4.22 -27.68
C THR A 401 9.23 4.78 -27.42
N GLY A 402 9.81 5.44 -28.43
CA GLY A 402 11.01 6.27 -28.26
C GLY A 402 10.73 7.53 -27.43
N LEU A 403 11.76 8.15 -26.86
CA LEU A 403 11.60 9.29 -25.94
C LEU A 403 10.85 10.47 -26.54
N ALA A 404 11.10 10.81 -27.80
CA ALA A 404 10.42 11.92 -28.48
C ALA A 404 8.91 11.68 -28.62
N GLU A 405 8.52 10.48 -29.07
CA GLU A 405 7.11 10.09 -29.18
C GLU A 405 6.45 10.01 -27.79
N ARG A 406 7.15 9.42 -26.83
CA ARG A 406 6.69 9.31 -25.45
C ARG A 406 6.40 10.67 -24.84
N ALA A 407 7.32 11.63 -24.99
CA ALA A 407 7.13 12.99 -24.51
C ALA A 407 5.90 13.65 -25.13
N ARG A 408 5.70 13.54 -26.45
CA ARG A 408 4.51 14.09 -27.13
C ARG A 408 3.23 13.43 -26.61
N LYS A 409 3.21 12.11 -26.39
CA LYS A 409 2.06 11.39 -25.82
C LYS A 409 1.76 11.86 -24.41
N ILE A 410 2.76 11.96 -23.53
CA ILE A 410 2.57 12.42 -22.15
C ILE A 410 2.06 13.87 -22.11
N ILE A 411 2.64 14.75 -22.93
CA ILE A 411 2.18 16.15 -23.06
C ILE A 411 0.74 16.23 -23.54
N SER A 412 0.30 15.34 -24.45
CA SER A 412 -1.07 15.35 -24.97
C SER A 412 -2.15 15.11 -23.91
N VAL A 413 -1.82 14.42 -22.82
CA VAL A 413 -2.72 14.17 -21.67
C VAL A 413 -2.46 15.11 -20.49
N ALA A 414 -1.55 16.08 -20.62
CA ALA A 414 -1.37 17.16 -19.66
C ALA A 414 -2.55 18.14 -19.69
N HIS A 415 -2.72 18.93 -18.63
CA HIS A 415 -3.68 20.02 -18.62
C HIS A 415 -3.39 21.01 -19.78
N PRO A 416 -4.40 21.44 -20.56
CA PRO A 416 -4.19 22.27 -21.76
C PRO A 416 -3.31 23.50 -21.54
N ASN A 417 -3.47 24.19 -20.41
CA ASN A 417 -2.72 25.40 -20.06
C ASN A 417 -1.21 25.17 -19.93
N PHE A 418 -0.77 23.94 -19.74
CA PHE A 418 0.66 23.62 -19.53
C PHE A 418 1.32 22.96 -20.74
N ARG A 419 0.53 22.53 -21.76
CA ARG A 419 1.08 21.77 -22.90
C ARG A 419 2.11 22.54 -23.69
N GLU A 420 1.86 23.83 -23.98
CA GLU A 420 2.80 24.67 -24.72
C GLU A 420 4.11 24.87 -23.95
N GLN A 421 4.04 25.15 -22.64
CA GLN A 421 5.22 25.25 -21.80
C GLN A 421 6.03 23.96 -21.80
N LEU A 422 5.37 22.80 -21.56
CA LEU A 422 6.03 21.50 -21.55
C LEU A 422 6.68 21.17 -22.90
N THR A 423 6.04 21.56 -24.01
CA THR A 423 6.62 21.39 -25.35
C THR A 423 7.87 22.23 -25.55
N ARG A 424 7.85 23.51 -25.18
CA ARG A 424 9.04 24.40 -25.26
C ARG A 424 10.19 23.87 -24.42
N GLU A 425 9.90 23.44 -23.20
CA GLU A 425 10.91 22.87 -22.30
C GLU A 425 11.48 21.55 -22.86
N ALA A 426 10.63 20.68 -23.42
CA ALA A 426 11.06 19.43 -24.04
C ALA A 426 11.98 19.65 -25.26
N ILE A 427 11.71 20.70 -26.04
CA ILE A 427 12.60 21.15 -27.15
C ILE A 427 13.93 21.64 -26.57
N SER A 428 13.91 22.50 -25.55
CA SER A 428 15.11 23.03 -24.93
C SER A 428 16.02 21.96 -24.34
N LEU A 429 15.44 20.84 -23.90
CA LEU A 429 16.15 19.66 -23.39
C LEU A 429 16.61 18.71 -24.51
N GLY A 430 16.30 19.00 -25.78
CA GLY A 430 16.64 18.14 -26.92
C GLY A 430 15.89 16.80 -26.96
N ILE A 431 14.77 16.68 -26.23
CA ILE A 431 13.97 15.45 -26.19
C ILE A 431 13.07 15.36 -27.44
N ILE A 432 12.51 16.48 -27.88
CA ILE A 432 11.76 16.58 -29.14
C ILE A 432 12.37 17.66 -30.03
N ALA A 433 12.30 17.48 -31.33
CA ALA A 433 12.70 18.51 -32.29
C ALA A 433 11.62 19.60 -32.42
N GLU A 434 12.04 20.79 -32.85
CA GLU A 434 11.15 21.90 -33.20
C GLU A 434 10.10 21.52 -34.22
#